data_c6aba221242eee94f7a51cb773e3274c
#
_entry.id   c6aba221242eee94f7a51cb773e3274c
#
_cell.length_a   1.000
_cell.length_b   1.000
_cell.length_c   1.000
_cell.angle_alpha   90.00
_cell.angle_beta   90.00
_cell.angle_gamma   90.00
#
_symmetry.space_group_name_H-M   'P 1'
#
loop_
_entity.id
_entity.type
_entity.pdbx_description
1 polymer ?
#
loop_
_entity_poly.entity_id
_entity_poly.type
_entity_poly.pdbx_seq_one_letter_code
_entity_poly.pdbx_strand_id
1 'polypeptide(L)'
;MIEGNLLIRASAGTGKTFSLATRFIRLMLFDGVEPERIVALTFSRAAAQEIYEALLKRLWKAAASAEGVATERRNLLKNFSEDKKRAIDALKIAWTPATFADLLRKVVNAQHTGSIATLDSFILRLVGNFPLEFGFQNAVEVLDTKGEMDALDRAKRAVLERT
;
A
#
# COMPACT_ATOMS: atom_id res chain seq x y z
N MET A 1 -8.49 15.01 8.77
CA MET A 1 -7.53 13.87 8.75
C MET A 1 -7.08 13.57 10.18
N ILE A 2 -7.43 12.39 10.69
CA ILE A 2 -7.07 11.95 12.07
C ILE A 2 -5.60 11.49 12.11
N GLU A 3 -5.12 10.90 11.01
CA GLU A 3 -3.75 10.43 10.86
C GLU A 3 -2.85 11.53 10.29
N GLY A 4 -1.88 12.01 11.09
CA GLY A 4 -0.81 12.90 10.63
C GLY A 4 0.41 12.14 10.07
N ASN A 5 1.48 12.86 9.76
CA ASN A 5 2.76 12.24 9.39
C ASN A 5 3.33 11.46 10.58
N LEU A 6 3.78 10.24 10.33
CA LEU A 6 4.31 9.34 11.36
C LEU A 6 5.61 8.70 10.87
N LEU A 7 6.67 8.84 11.65
CA LEU A 7 7.92 8.11 11.46
C LEU A 7 8.01 6.98 12.49
N ILE A 8 8.09 5.73 12.00
CA ILE A 8 8.25 4.55 12.84
C ILE A 8 9.68 4.01 12.66
N ARG A 9 10.49 4.11 13.71
CA ARG A 9 11.78 3.44 13.77
C ARG A 9 11.59 2.04 14.34
N ALA A 10 11.96 1.02 13.58
CA ALA A 10 11.74 -0.36 13.97
C ALA A 10 12.81 -1.26 13.35
N SER A 11 13.39 -2.16 14.17
CA SER A 11 14.29 -3.22 13.70
C SER A 11 13.51 -4.38 13.04
N ALA A 12 14.19 -5.35 12.48
CA ALA A 12 13.56 -6.55 11.93
C ALA A 12 12.69 -7.26 12.99
N GLY A 13 11.54 -7.79 12.60
CA GLY A 13 10.63 -8.50 13.51
C GLY A 13 9.80 -7.65 14.48
N THR A 14 9.92 -6.32 14.48
CA THR A 14 9.28 -5.43 15.48
C THR A 14 7.88 -4.95 15.11
N GLY A 15 7.16 -5.65 14.24
CA GLY A 15 5.77 -5.34 13.91
C GLY A 15 5.56 -4.20 12.90
N LYS A 16 6.54 -3.93 12.02
CA LYS A 16 6.39 -2.95 10.94
C LYS A 16 5.19 -3.23 10.04
N THR A 17 5.05 -4.47 9.59
CA THR A 17 3.92 -4.93 8.76
C THR A 17 2.59 -4.73 9.46
N PHE A 18 2.52 -5.03 10.77
CA PHE A 18 1.34 -4.76 11.58
C PHE A 18 1.02 -3.27 11.66
N SER A 19 2.03 -2.42 11.84
CA SER A 19 1.86 -0.96 11.93
C SER A 19 1.40 -0.36 10.60
N LEU A 20 1.94 -0.83 9.47
CA LEU A 20 1.51 -0.42 8.13
C LEU A 20 0.07 -0.83 7.84
N ALA A 21 -0.30 -2.08 8.12
CA ALA A 21 -1.68 -2.54 7.99
C ALA A 21 -2.64 -1.77 8.92
N THR A 22 -2.20 -1.44 10.15
CA THR A 22 -2.99 -0.60 11.07
C THR A 22 -3.24 0.78 10.47
N ARG A 23 -2.22 1.41 9.91
CA ARG A 23 -2.35 2.73 9.30
C ARG A 23 -3.26 2.68 8.08
N PHE A 24 -3.15 1.65 7.26
CA PHE A 24 -4.01 1.46 6.09
C PHE A 24 -5.49 1.40 6.51
N ILE A 25 -5.83 0.56 7.49
CA ILE A 25 -7.20 0.44 8.00
C ILE A 25 -7.68 1.75 8.62
N ARG A 26 -6.83 2.47 9.36
CA ARG A 26 -7.17 3.77 9.94
C ARG A 26 -7.52 4.82 8.89
N LEU A 27 -6.73 4.92 7.83
CA LEU A 27 -7.01 5.84 6.71
C LEU A 27 -8.36 5.55 6.06
N MET A 28 -8.67 4.27 5.84
CA MET A 28 -9.97 3.88 5.29
C MET A 28 -11.12 4.16 6.26
N LEU A 29 -10.98 3.77 7.53
CA LEU A 29 -12.06 3.78 8.50
C LEU A 29 -12.30 5.16 9.13
N PHE A 30 -11.23 5.90 9.45
CA PHE A 30 -11.32 7.17 10.17
C PHE A 30 -11.32 8.38 9.25
N ASP A 31 -10.54 8.32 8.16
CA ASP A 31 -10.41 9.42 7.21
C ASP A 31 -11.22 9.20 5.92
N GLY A 32 -11.89 8.04 5.78
CA GLY A 32 -12.75 7.72 4.64
C GLY A 32 -11.98 7.62 3.31
N VAL A 33 -10.68 7.34 3.35
CA VAL A 33 -9.86 7.25 2.16
C VAL A 33 -10.11 5.92 1.45
N GLU A 34 -10.48 5.96 0.18
CA GLU A 34 -10.64 4.74 -0.62
C GLU A 34 -9.30 4.04 -0.82
N PRO A 35 -9.25 2.68 -0.83
CA PRO A 35 -8.00 1.93 -0.89
C PRO A 35 -7.16 2.24 -2.13
N GLU A 36 -7.78 2.61 -3.26
CA GLU A 36 -7.10 3.01 -4.50
C GLU A 36 -6.27 4.29 -4.34
N ARG A 37 -6.59 5.10 -3.33
CA ARG A 37 -5.91 6.36 -3.02
C ARG A 37 -4.83 6.21 -1.95
N ILE A 38 -4.66 5.00 -1.41
CA ILE A 38 -3.64 4.69 -0.41
C ILE A 38 -2.52 3.93 -1.10
N VAL A 39 -1.30 4.46 -1.05
CA VAL A 39 -0.13 3.79 -1.63
C VAL A 39 0.80 3.34 -0.52
N ALA A 40 1.07 2.04 -0.44
CA ALA A 40 2.06 1.43 0.44
C ALA A 40 3.19 0.84 -0.40
N LEU A 41 4.40 1.38 -0.24
CA LEU A 41 5.57 1.00 -1.04
C LEU A 41 6.58 0.21 -0.21
N THR A 42 7.17 -0.80 -0.83
CA THR A 42 8.23 -1.64 -0.27
C THR A 42 9.37 -1.83 -1.27
N PHE A 43 10.48 -2.42 -0.85
CA PHE A 43 11.57 -2.78 -1.74
C PHE A 43 11.44 -4.19 -2.32
N SER A 44 10.62 -5.07 -1.77
CA SER A 44 10.48 -6.44 -2.25
C SER A 44 9.02 -6.84 -2.43
N ARG A 45 8.78 -7.73 -3.40
CA ARG A 45 7.46 -8.31 -3.65
C ARG A 45 6.95 -9.10 -2.44
N ALA A 46 7.86 -9.83 -1.77
CA ALA A 46 7.51 -10.60 -0.58
C ALA A 46 7.00 -9.68 0.55
N ALA A 47 7.65 -8.54 0.79
CA ALA A 47 7.19 -7.57 1.79
C ALA A 47 5.85 -6.92 1.41
N ALA A 48 5.62 -6.63 0.12
CA ALA A 48 4.33 -6.13 -0.35
C ALA A 48 3.21 -7.14 -0.10
N GLN A 49 3.46 -8.41 -0.44
CA GLN A 49 2.52 -9.51 -0.20
C GLN A 49 2.24 -9.70 1.29
N GLU A 50 3.26 -9.67 2.15
CA GLU A 50 3.12 -9.78 3.61
C GLU A 50 2.20 -8.68 4.19
N ILE A 51 2.34 -7.43 3.71
CA ILE A 51 1.48 -6.32 4.13
C ILE A 51 0.03 -6.58 3.69
N TYR A 52 -0.17 -6.99 2.43
CA TYR A 52 -1.49 -7.28 1.89
C TYR A 52 -2.19 -8.43 2.64
N GLU A 53 -1.49 -9.53 2.87
CA GLU A 53 -2.00 -10.66 3.64
C GLU A 53 -2.35 -10.27 5.08
N ALA A 54 -1.49 -9.49 5.75
CA ALA A 54 -1.75 -8.99 7.09
C ALA A 54 -3.02 -8.11 7.13
N LEU A 55 -3.21 -7.26 6.13
CA LEU A 55 -4.39 -6.41 5.98
C LEU A 55 -5.65 -7.26 5.81
N LEU A 56 -5.65 -8.19 4.85
CA LEU A 56 -6.79 -9.07 4.58
C LEU A 56 -7.15 -9.93 5.81
N LYS A 57 -6.16 -10.55 6.43
CA LYS A 57 -6.35 -11.40 7.62
C LYS A 57 -6.99 -10.64 8.78
N ARG A 58 -6.62 -9.39 9.00
CA ARG A 58 -7.17 -8.55 10.06
C ARG A 58 -8.61 -8.15 9.76
N LEU A 59 -8.88 -7.66 8.55
CA LEU A 59 -10.22 -7.29 8.11
C LEU A 59 -11.16 -8.50 8.12
N TRP A 60 -10.70 -9.65 7.65
CA TRP A 60 -11.48 -10.88 7.66
C TRP A 60 -11.85 -11.33 9.08
N LYS A 61 -10.89 -11.32 10.02
CA LYS A 61 -11.15 -11.66 11.43
C LYS A 61 -12.16 -10.72 12.07
N ALA A 62 -12.07 -9.43 11.77
CA ALA A 62 -13.04 -8.45 12.29
C ALA A 62 -14.43 -8.60 11.62
N ALA A 63 -14.49 -8.96 10.35
CA ALA A 63 -15.74 -9.24 9.64
C ALA A 63 -16.43 -10.53 10.11
N ALA A 64 -15.68 -11.48 10.67
CA ALA A 64 -16.19 -12.79 11.05
C ALA A 64 -16.96 -12.80 12.39
N SER A 65 -16.67 -11.90 13.34
CA SER A 65 -17.27 -11.93 14.67
C SER A 65 -17.21 -10.61 15.43
N ALA A 66 -18.09 -10.45 16.40
CA ALA A 66 -18.06 -9.29 17.32
C ALA A 66 -16.77 -9.25 18.17
N GLU A 67 -16.21 -10.40 18.52
CA GLU A 67 -14.93 -10.48 19.23
C GLU A 67 -13.77 -10.00 18.34
N GLY A 68 -13.78 -10.36 17.06
CA GLY A 68 -12.85 -9.86 16.05
C GLY A 68 -12.91 -8.34 15.93
N VAL A 69 -14.13 -7.78 15.89
CA VAL A 69 -14.35 -6.32 15.91
C VAL A 69 -13.75 -5.68 17.15
N ALA A 70 -14.02 -6.22 18.35
CA ALA A 70 -13.51 -5.68 19.61
C ALA A 70 -11.97 -5.68 19.66
N THR A 71 -11.37 -6.76 19.15
CA THR A 71 -9.91 -6.90 19.06
C THR A 71 -9.32 -5.87 18.09
N GLU A 72 -9.92 -5.76 16.90
CA GLU A 72 -9.45 -4.82 15.89
C GLU A 72 -9.63 -3.36 16.33
N ARG A 73 -10.76 -3.02 16.95
CA ARG A 73 -10.98 -1.69 17.55
C ARG A 73 -9.88 -1.34 18.55
N ARG A 74 -9.52 -2.27 19.44
CA ARG A 74 -8.44 -2.07 20.41
C ARG A 74 -7.10 -1.80 19.71
N ASN A 75 -6.78 -2.55 18.64
CA ASN A 75 -5.58 -2.35 17.85
C ASN A 75 -5.57 -1.00 17.14
N LEU A 76 -6.69 -0.61 16.57
CA LEU A 76 -6.84 0.65 15.86
C LEU A 76 -6.80 1.87 16.79
N LEU A 77 -7.23 1.77 18.03
CA LEU A 77 -7.21 2.86 19.01
C LEU A 77 -5.93 2.90 19.85
N LYS A 78 -5.08 1.87 19.74
CA LYS A 78 -3.82 1.80 20.48
C LYS A 78 -2.91 2.99 20.13
N ASN A 79 -2.29 3.56 21.14
CA ASN A 79 -1.34 4.70 21.05
C ASN A 79 -1.98 6.04 20.60
N PHE A 80 -3.30 6.15 20.58
CA PHE A 80 -3.94 7.45 20.42
C PHE A 80 -4.10 8.17 21.75
N SER A 81 -3.92 9.50 21.72
CA SER A 81 -4.29 10.38 22.85
C SER A 81 -5.79 10.38 23.06
N GLU A 82 -6.23 10.77 24.24
CA GLU A 82 -7.66 10.87 24.56
C GLU A 82 -8.41 11.83 23.63
N ASP A 83 -7.78 12.93 23.23
CA ASP A 83 -8.37 13.89 22.28
C ASP A 83 -8.62 13.24 20.91
N LYS A 84 -7.68 12.41 20.42
CA LYS A 84 -7.87 11.66 19.16
C LYS A 84 -8.98 10.62 19.31
N LYS A 85 -9.06 9.94 20.42
CA LYS A 85 -10.15 8.97 20.69
C LYS A 85 -11.51 9.66 20.68
N ARG A 86 -11.64 10.83 21.34
CA ARG A 86 -12.87 11.64 21.31
C ARG A 86 -13.24 12.07 19.89
N ALA A 87 -12.24 12.48 19.08
CA ALA A 87 -12.47 12.83 17.67
C ALA A 87 -12.99 11.63 16.86
N ILE A 88 -12.48 10.41 17.11
CA ILE A 88 -12.93 9.18 16.46
C ILE A 88 -14.35 8.81 16.93
N ASP A 89 -14.65 8.94 18.21
CA ASP A 89 -16.00 8.69 18.75
C ASP A 89 -17.03 9.65 18.13
N ALA A 90 -16.63 10.90 17.85
CA ALA A 90 -17.47 11.88 17.14
C ALA A 90 -17.80 11.47 15.69
N LEU A 91 -17.01 10.61 15.06
CA LEU A 91 -17.29 10.07 13.71
C LEU A 91 -18.47 9.08 13.72
N LYS A 92 -18.95 8.63 14.90
CA LYS A 92 -20.05 7.67 15.07
C LYS A 92 -19.87 6.40 14.22
N ILE A 93 -18.65 5.88 14.15
CA ILE A 93 -18.32 4.69 13.37
C ILE A 93 -19.12 3.49 13.93
N ALA A 94 -19.80 2.80 13.03
CA ALA A 94 -20.47 1.55 13.38
C ALA A 94 -19.42 0.42 13.50
N TRP A 95 -19.04 0.09 14.73
CA TRP A 95 -18.10 -0.99 15.02
C TRP A 95 -18.82 -2.35 14.93
N THR A 96 -19.06 -2.81 13.70
CA THR A 96 -19.79 -4.05 13.41
C THR A 96 -19.00 -4.93 12.44
N PRO A 97 -19.27 -6.25 12.41
CA PRO A 97 -18.72 -7.15 11.41
C PRO A 97 -18.99 -6.68 9.96
N ALA A 98 -20.18 -6.11 9.72
CA ALA A 98 -20.58 -5.61 8.42
C ALA A 98 -19.66 -4.47 7.94
N THR A 99 -19.30 -3.53 8.81
CA THR A 99 -18.34 -2.45 8.48
C THR A 99 -17.01 -3.01 8.02
N PHE A 100 -16.47 -4.01 8.71
CA PHE A 100 -15.20 -4.62 8.33
C PHE A 100 -15.32 -5.50 7.08
N ALA A 101 -16.46 -6.12 6.84
CA ALA A 101 -16.74 -6.83 5.60
C ALA A 101 -16.77 -5.89 4.40
N ASP A 102 -17.31 -4.68 4.54
CA ASP A 102 -17.31 -3.66 3.51
C ASP A 102 -15.88 -3.16 3.22
N LEU A 103 -15.08 -2.91 4.26
CA LEU A 103 -13.66 -2.56 4.08
C LEU A 103 -12.89 -3.69 3.38
N LEU A 104 -13.11 -4.94 3.78
CA LEU A 104 -12.49 -6.10 3.14
C LEU A 104 -12.83 -6.17 1.66
N ARG A 105 -14.11 -6.00 1.30
CA ARG A 105 -14.58 -5.99 -0.09
C ARG A 105 -13.90 -4.88 -0.90
N LYS A 106 -13.80 -3.67 -0.35
CA LYS A 106 -13.12 -2.54 -0.97
C LYS A 106 -11.64 -2.86 -1.25
N VAL A 107 -10.91 -3.41 -0.27
CA VAL A 107 -9.50 -3.78 -0.43
C VAL A 107 -9.31 -4.87 -1.49
N VAL A 108 -10.17 -5.89 -1.49
CA VAL A 108 -10.10 -6.96 -2.51
C VAL A 108 -10.37 -6.42 -3.91
N ASN A 109 -11.38 -5.56 -4.06
CA ASN A 109 -11.71 -4.96 -5.35
C ASN A 109 -10.60 -4.01 -5.86
N ALA A 110 -9.88 -3.36 -4.95
CA ALA A 110 -8.76 -2.47 -5.27
C ALA A 110 -7.44 -3.20 -5.56
N GLN A 111 -7.38 -4.53 -5.47
CA GLN A 111 -6.14 -5.30 -5.63
C GLN A 111 -5.42 -5.00 -6.96
N HIS A 112 -6.18 -4.84 -8.04
CA HIS A 112 -5.65 -4.58 -9.38
C HIS A 112 -5.03 -3.17 -9.52
N THR A 113 -5.36 -2.23 -8.64
CA THR A 113 -4.81 -0.87 -8.68
C THR A 113 -3.37 -0.80 -8.19
N GLY A 114 -2.89 -1.87 -7.52
CA GLY A 114 -1.54 -1.95 -6.99
C GLY A 114 -1.28 -0.94 -5.87
N SER A 115 -2.26 -0.71 -5.01
CA SER A 115 -2.15 0.14 -3.82
C SER A 115 -1.02 -0.29 -2.88
N ILE A 116 -0.68 -1.59 -2.87
CA ILE A 116 0.45 -2.14 -2.13
C ILE A 116 1.40 -2.76 -3.16
N ALA A 117 2.58 -2.18 -3.33
CA ALA A 117 3.49 -2.52 -4.42
C ALA A 117 4.97 -2.33 -4.04
N THR A 118 5.87 -2.81 -4.90
CA THR A 118 7.27 -2.40 -4.82
C THR A 118 7.45 -1.00 -5.40
N LEU A 119 8.49 -0.31 -4.93
CA LEU A 119 8.85 1.01 -5.44
C LEU A 119 9.06 0.97 -6.96
N ASP A 120 9.77 -0.04 -7.47
CA ASP A 120 10.01 -0.22 -8.91
C ASP A 120 8.69 -0.39 -9.69
N SER A 121 7.79 -1.25 -9.21
CA SER A 121 6.49 -1.46 -9.85
C SER A 121 5.62 -0.18 -9.84
N PHE A 122 5.74 0.63 -8.79
CA PHE A 122 5.04 1.92 -8.71
C PHE A 122 5.61 2.93 -9.71
N ILE A 123 6.94 3.07 -9.77
CA ILE A 123 7.62 3.97 -10.72
C ILE A 123 7.30 3.56 -12.16
N LEU A 124 7.36 2.27 -12.48
CA LEU A 124 7.03 1.77 -13.82
C LEU A 124 5.59 2.10 -14.23
N ARG A 125 4.64 1.98 -13.31
CA ARG A 125 3.24 2.39 -13.59
C ARG A 125 3.12 3.89 -13.78
N LEU A 126 3.84 4.69 -12.99
CA LEU A 126 3.85 6.14 -13.13
C LEU A 126 4.39 6.54 -14.51
N VAL A 127 5.53 5.99 -14.91
CA VAL A 127 6.15 6.23 -16.22
C VAL A 127 5.23 5.73 -17.34
N GLY A 128 4.61 4.56 -17.19
CA GLY A 128 3.68 4.00 -18.18
C GLY A 128 2.40 4.82 -18.37
N ASN A 129 1.93 5.53 -17.32
CA ASN A 129 0.77 6.41 -17.40
C ASN A 129 1.09 7.80 -17.97
N PHE A 130 2.34 8.24 -17.85
CA PHE A 130 2.80 9.56 -18.26
C PHE A 130 4.06 9.48 -19.12
N PRO A 131 4.08 8.66 -20.20
CA PRO A 131 5.31 8.42 -20.97
C PRO A 131 5.87 9.69 -21.59
N LEU A 132 5.04 10.59 -22.09
CA LEU A 132 5.49 11.81 -22.75
C LEU A 132 6.18 12.77 -21.79
N GLU A 133 5.71 12.88 -20.55
CA GLU A 133 6.29 13.72 -19.49
C GLU A 133 7.68 13.23 -19.09
N PHE A 134 7.94 11.93 -19.26
CA PHE A 134 9.27 11.33 -19.05
C PHE A 134 10.10 11.25 -20.31
N GLY A 135 9.65 11.84 -21.45
CA GLY A 135 10.39 11.89 -22.70
C GLY A 135 10.34 10.60 -23.53
N PHE A 136 9.43 9.68 -23.23
CA PHE A 136 9.23 8.47 -24.03
C PHE A 136 8.19 8.72 -25.13
N GLN A 137 8.54 8.40 -26.37
CA GLN A 137 7.63 8.53 -27.52
C GLN A 137 6.71 7.32 -27.71
N ASN A 138 7.07 6.17 -27.13
CA ASN A 138 6.36 4.90 -27.26
C ASN A 138 6.07 4.29 -25.87
N ALA A 139 5.29 3.20 -25.88
CA ALA A 139 5.04 2.42 -24.66
C ALA A 139 6.37 2.00 -24.00
N VAL A 140 6.45 2.18 -22.69
CA VAL A 140 7.64 1.82 -21.91
C VAL A 140 7.58 0.32 -21.63
N GLU A 141 8.60 -0.40 -22.09
CA GLU A 141 8.79 -1.81 -21.82
C GLU A 141 10.02 -2.01 -20.93
N VAL A 142 9.89 -2.90 -19.93
CA VAL A 142 11.02 -3.28 -19.08
C VAL A 142 11.76 -4.41 -19.77
N LEU A 143 13.01 -4.14 -20.07
CA LEU A 143 13.88 -5.15 -20.69
C LEU A 143 14.16 -6.28 -19.69
N ASP A 144 14.10 -7.51 -20.16
CA ASP A 144 14.67 -8.65 -19.45
C ASP A 144 16.21 -8.62 -19.55
N THR A 145 16.89 -9.51 -18.85
CA THR A 145 18.37 -9.57 -18.83
C THR A 145 18.97 -9.68 -20.21
N LYS A 146 18.33 -10.40 -21.15
CA LYS A 146 18.79 -10.53 -22.52
C LYS A 146 18.61 -9.23 -23.30
N GLY A 147 17.44 -8.62 -23.19
CA GLY A 147 17.14 -7.33 -23.81
C GLY A 147 18.07 -6.20 -23.32
N GLU A 148 18.42 -6.22 -22.02
CA GLU A 148 19.40 -5.30 -21.43
C GLU A 148 20.79 -5.47 -22.06
N MET A 149 21.29 -6.72 -22.18
CA MET A 149 22.57 -7.01 -22.83
C MET A 149 22.57 -6.57 -24.30
N ASP A 150 21.52 -6.88 -25.05
CA ASP A 150 21.38 -6.49 -26.45
C ASP A 150 21.32 -4.96 -26.62
N ALA A 151 20.65 -4.26 -25.71
CA ALA A 151 20.59 -2.79 -25.72
C ALA A 151 21.97 -2.18 -25.40
N LEU A 152 22.69 -2.75 -24.43
CA LEU A 152 24.03 -2.31 -24.07
C LEU A 152 25.03 -2.50 -25.24
N ASP A 153 24.97 -3.65 -25.92
CA ASP A 153 25.84 -3.92 -27.06
C ASP A 153 25.54 -3.00 -28.25
N ARG A 154 24.29 -2.70 -28.52
CA ARG A 154 23.89 -1.69 -29.51
C ARG A 154 24.43 -0.31 -29.16
N ALA A 155 24.32 0.10 -27.89
CA ALA A 155 24.84 1.39 -27.45
C ALA A 155 26.37 1.47 -27.59
N LYS A 156 27.11 0.40 -27.23
CA LYS A 156 28.56 0.33 -27.41
C LYS A 156 28.99 0.47 -28.88
N ARG A 157 28.31 -0.28 -29.79
CA ARG A 157 28.58 -0.16 -31.25
C ARG A 157 28.33 1.24 -31.76
N ALA A 158 27.20 1.86 -31.40
CA ALA A 158 26.90 3.22 -31.84
C ALA A 158 27.90 4.29 -31.36
N VAL A 159 28.56 4.07 -30.22
CA VAL A 159 29.63 4.94 -29.72
C VAL A 159 30.94 4.71 -30.51
N LEU A 160 31.28 3.45 -30.77
CA LEU A 160 32.51 3.09 -31.51
C LEU A 160 32.46 3.49 -32.99
N GLU A 161 31.29 3.53 -33.62
CA GLU A 161 31.09 3.95 -35.00
C GLU A 161 31.14 5.49 -35.19
N ARG A 162 31.07 6.26 -34.11
CA ARG A 162 31.16 7.72 -34.11
C ARG A 162 32.58 8.25 -33.88
N THR A 163 33.53 7.37 -33.62
CA THR A 163 34.96 7.68 -33.45
C THR A 163 35.74 7.33 -34.69
#